data_1bca2d006489b7c62ef8c9f7fd70f56d
#
_entry.id   1bca2d006489b7c62ef8c9f7fd70f56d
#
_cell.length_a   1.000
_cell.length_b   1.000
_cell.length_c   1.000
_cell.angle_alpha   90.00
_cell.angle_beta   90.00
_cell.angle_gamma   90.00
#
_symmetry.space_group_name_H-M   'P 1'
#
loop_
_entity.id
_entity.type
_entity.pdbx_description
1 polymer ?
#
loop_
_entity_poly.entity_id
_entity_poly.type
_entity_poly.pdbx_seq_one_letter_code
_entity_poly.pdbx_strand_id
1 'polypeptide(L)'
;MRTTTLTTLTTLVGLAASSGLAAPAAAQVVDPYAAPGSKPGVAVPPPSPAAEVAGPARATVLHVPVAEAVPGEPVQIVAVIDGAWAEPTLLARYRSGGGAWHEARFEQSSAGGWFATIPAEAIASPGAEYYIVGAGAGGEVVHFASASAPQPILIEPTLVDRLERLDDVRLGDRKESVSLDVDGHDFGNRYGNTDAFLRAELRWTHRVSRTLHSIGFGFGSIWGHTPDQDGLAAVQQVALGRYGISEVRLRVHPSVFVDGRLALGVSDEGFLRGVGGAVTFGKPWRSNISAGAEMLDDLGPTAYVRLQWDTAPPLLMAASIVRTDLPDAQISAQGVYVKYDLAYKMQGWFTVRGAVSYGSRDGAGRFGGGLGVQTDF
;
A
#
# COMPACT_ATOMS: atom_id res chain seq x y z
N MET A 1 39.56 -7.16 42.07
CA MET A 1 38.91 -5.86 42.33
C MET A 1 39.44 -4.84 41.34
N ARG A 2 38.68 -4.55 40.29
CA ARG A 2 38.87 -3.37 39.44
C ARG A 2 37.49 -2.78 39.17
N THR A 3 37.25 -1.63 39.80
CA THR A 3 36.01 -0.86 39.70
C THR A 3 36.07 -0.06 38.41
N THR A 4 35.18 -0.36 37.46
CA THR A 4 35.01 0.44 36.25
C THR A 4 33.79 1.36 36.45
N THR A 5 34.06 2.62 36.60
CA THR A 5 33.04 3.68 36.78
C THR A 5 32.42 3.99 35.41
N LEU A 6 31.12 3.73 35.24
CA LEU A 6 30.34 4.12 34.07
C LEU A 6 29.88 5.56 34.25
N THR A 7 30.42 6.45 33.44
CA THR A 7 30.04 7.88 33.43
C THR A 7 28.76 8.04 32.61
N THR A 8 27.67 8.37 33.27
CA THR A 8 26.37 8.67 32.64
C THR A 8 26.42 10.08 32.02
N LEU A 9 26.31 10.16 30.70
CA LEU A 9 26.20 11.40 29.97
C LEU A 9 24.71 11.77 29.85
N THR A 10 24.24 12.69 30.73
CA THR A 10 22.89 13.26 30.67
C THR A 10 22.97 14.57 29.88
N THR A 11 22.56 14.56 28.63
CA THR A 11 22.41 15.78 27.84
C THR A 11 20.93 16.16 27.81
N LEU A 12 20.56 17.18 28.55
CA LEU A 12 19.23 17.81 28.56
C LEU A 12 19.13 18.71 27.33
N VAL A 13 18.25 18.35 26.37
CA VAL A 13 17.87 19.24 25.27
C VAL A 13 16.64 20.04 25.68
N GLY A 14 16.86 21.31 26.04
CA GLY A 14 15.78 22.25 26.26
C GLY A 14 15.19 22.72 24.93
N LEU A 15 13.93 22.43 24.68
CA LEU A 15 13.16 22.93 23.53
C LEU A 15 12.38 24.17 23.98
N ALA A 16 12.81 25.36 23.56
CA ALA A 16 12.03 26.58 23.68
C ALA A 16 10.97 26.62 22.55
N ALA A 17 9.72 26.60 22.94
CA ALA A 17 8.61 26.84 22.04
C ALA A 17 8.34 28.34 21.91
N SER A 18 8.60 28.92 20.76
CA SER A 18 8.09 30.22 20.35
C SER A 18 6.90 30.05 19.42
N SER A 19 5.71 30.30 19.94
CA SER A 19 4.44 30.30 19.21
C SER A 19 4.29 31.61 18.42
N GLY A 20 4.47 31.54 17.11
CA GLY A 20 4.06 32.56 16.16
C GLY A 20 2.84 32.08 15.38
N LEU A 21 1.64 32.53 15.79
CA LEU A 21 0.40 32.34 15.03
C LEU A 21 0.39 33.30 13.83
N ALA A 22 0.62 32.80 12.63
CA ALA A 22 0.28 33.49 11.41
C ALA A 22 -1.09 32.99 10.90
N ALA A 23 -2.04 33.90 10.74
CA ALA A 23 -3.37 33.63 10.21
C ALA A 23 -3.27 33.20 8.73
N PRO A 24 -4.09 32.22 8.27
CA PRO A 24 -4.14 31.86 6.87
C PRO A 24 -4.83 32.94 6.05
N ALA A 25 -4.16 33.41 5.00
CA ALA A 25 -4.75 34.25 3.96
C ALA A 25 -5.82 33.44 3.24
N ALA A 26 -7.02 34.00 3.15
CA ALA A 26 -8.13 33.42 2.39
C ALA A 26 -7.77 33.39 0.89
N ALA A 27 -7.63 32.19 0.34
CA ALA A 27 -7.52 31.98 -1.09
C ALA A 27 -8.89 32.26 -1.72
N GLN A 28 -8.97 33.27 -2.60
CA GLN A 28 -10.11 33.49 -3.48
C GLN A 28 -10.21 32.30 -4.45
N VAL A 29 -11.32 31.57 -4.36
CA VAL A 29 -11.71 30.58 -5.36
C VAL A 29 -12.14 31.34 -6.60
N VAL A 30 -11.32 31.32 -7.65
CA VAL A 30 -11.69 31.81 -8.98
C VAL A 30 -12.48 30.68 -9.66
N ASP A 31 -13.75 30.95 -9.96
CA ASP A 31 -14.62 30.03 -10.72
C ASP A 31 -14.12 29.95 -12.19
N PRO A 32 -13.62 28.79 -12.66
CA PRO A 32 -13.11 28.67 -14.03
C PRO A 32 -14.17 28.57 -15.11
N TYR A 33 -15.47 28.69 -14.77
CA TYR A 33 -16.60 28.56 -15.72
C TYR A 33 -17.38 29.84 -15.98
N ALA A 34 -16.86 31.01 -15.65
CA ALA A 34 -17.47 32.25 -16.04
C ALA A 34 -17.31 32.46 -17.56
N ALA A 35 -18.36 32.18 -18.33
CA ALA A 35 -18.39 32.38 -19.76
C ALA A 35 -18.29 33.88 -20.12
N PRO A 36 -17.44 34.30 -21.09
CA PRO A 36 -17.39 35.67 -21.56
C PRO A 36 -18.67 35.99 -22.36
N GLY A 37 -19.27 37.14 -22.06
CA GLY A 37 -20.52 37.56 -22.63
C GLY A 37 -20.53 37.61 -24.17
N SER A 38 -21.50 36.94 -24.76
CA SER A 38 -21.75 36.88 -26.18
C SER A 38 -22.27 38.23 -26.68
N LYS A 39 -21.61 38.81 -27.67
CA LYS A 39 -22.13 39.93 -28.45
C LYS A 39 -23.26 39.44 -29.37
N PRO A 40 -24.33 40.22 -29.59
CA PRO A 40 -25.42 39.81 -30.49
C PRO A 40 -24.89 39.78 -31.94
N GLY A 41 -24.91 38.56 -32.53
CA GLY A 41 -24.56 38.34 -33.92
C GLY A 41 -25.63 38.81 -34.88
N VAL A 42 -25.20 39.50 -35.92
CA VAL A 42 -26.00 39.88 -37.08
C VAL A 42 -26.54 38.63 -37.78
N ALA A 43 -27.86 38.51 -37.96
CA ALA A 43 -28.47 37.40 -38.67
C ALA A 43 -28.13 37.44 -40.16
N VAL A 44 -27.39 36.43 -40.63
CA VAL A 44 -27.16 36.17 -42.06
C VAL A 44 -28.34 35.34 -42.57
N PRO A 45 -29.01 35.75 -43.70
CA PRO A 45 -30.10 34.95 -44.24
C PRO A 45 -29.59 33.59 -44.74
N PRO A 46 -30.39 32.53 -44.59
CA PRO A 46 -29.95 31.18 -45.00
C PRO A 46 -29.84 31.12 -46.52
N PRO A 47 -28.80 30.42 -47.05
CA PRO A 47 -28.69 30.15 -48.46
C PRO A 47 -29.85 29.26 -48.91
N SER A 48 -30.44 29.58 -50.07
CA SER A 48 -31.47 28.76 -50.72
C SER A 48 -30.99 27.31 -50.88
N PRO A 49 -31.83 26.32 -50.60
CA PRO A 49 -31.42 24.93 -50.78
C PRO A 49 -31.25 24.66 -52.27
N ALA A 50 -30.02 24.45 -52.71
CA ALA A 50 -29.74 23.80 -53.99
C ALA A 50 -30.40 22.41 -53.93
N ALA A 51 -31.18 22.05 -54.89
CA ALA A 51 -31.82 20.75 -55.01
C ALA A 51 -30.70 19.68 -55.07
N GLU A 52 -30.46 19.06 -53.97
CA GLU A 52 -29.53 17.94 -53.84
C GLU A 52 -30.12 16.75 -54.60
N VAL A 53 -29.49 16.35 -55.68
CA VAL A 53 -29.86 15.13 -56.41
C VAL A 53 -29.64 13.97 -55.42
N ALA A 54 -30.74 13.40 -54.93
CA ALA A 54 -30.71 12.29 -54.01
C ALA A 54 -30.01 11.10 -54.66
N GLY A 55 -28.74 10.93 -54.38
CA GLY A 55 -28.03 9.67 -54.62
C GLY A 55 -28.72 8.53 -53.82
N PRO A 56 -28.50 7.28 -54.18
CA PRO A 56 -29.11 6.16 -53.47
C PRO A 56 -28.89 6.34 -51.95
N ALA A 57 -30.00 6.32 -51.20
CA ALA A 57 -29.97 6.53 -49.76
C ALA A 57 -29.02 5.51 -49.12
N ARG A 58 -27.86 5.99 -48.67
CA ARG A 58 -26.92 5.15 -47.91
C ARG A 58 -27.54 4.80 -46.56
N ALA A 59 -27.39 3.54 -46.13
CA ALA A 59 -27.82 3.14 -44.81
C ALA A 59 -27.12 3.99 -43.75
N THR A 60 -27.92 4.41 -42.78
CA THR A 60 -27.39 5.16 -41.60
C THR A 60 -27.29 4.23 -40.43
N VAL A 61 -26.11 4.19 -39.78
CA VAL A 61 -25.90 3.46 -38.56
C VAL A 61 -26.23 4.39 -37.38
N LEU A 62 -27.27 4.07 -36.67
CA LEU A 62 -27.70 4.76 -35.46
C LEU A 62 -27.08 4.01 -34.26
N HIS A 63 -26.29 4.72 -33.47
CA HIS A 63 -25.58 4.13 -32.30
C HIS A 63 -25.61 5.12 -31.13
N VAL A 64 -25.90 4.59 -29.93
CA VAL A 64 -25.78 5.35 -28.69
C VAL A 64 -24.38 5.08 -28.12
N PRO A 65 -23.54 6.12 -28.00
CA PRO A 65 -22.17 5.94 -27.52
C PRO A 65 -22.11 5.34 -26.12
N VAL A 66 -21.26 4.33 -25.96
CA VAL A 66 -20.89 3.82 -24.62
C VAL A 66 -19.83 4.75 -24.05
N ALA A 67 -20.17 5.45 -22.97
CA ALA A 67 -19.30 6.43 -22.32
C ALA A 67 -18.51 5.85 -21.17
N GLU A 68 -19.05 4.83 -20.47
CA GLU A 68 -18.48 4.27 -19.24
C GLU A 68 -18.60 2.74 -19.25
N ALA A 69 -17.62 2.04 -18.61
CA ALA A 69 -17.63 0.60 -18.44
C ALA A 69 -16.99 0.18 -17.12
N VAL A 70 -17.36 -1.01 -16.65
CA VAL A 70 -16.77 -1.65 -15.47
C VAL A 70 -15.51 -2.42 -15.88
N PRO A 71 -14.37 -2.25 -15.19
CA PRO A 71 -13.15 -2.98 -15.51
C PRO A 71 -13.35 -4.49 -15.46
N GLY A 72 -12.88 -5.20 -16.49
CA GLY A 72 -12.95 -6.65 -16.55
C GLY A 72 -14.33 -7.23 -16.87
N GLU A 73 -15.30 -6.39 -17.27
CA GLU A 73 -16.60 -6.81 -17.81
C GLU A 73 -16.66 -6.56 -19.32
N PRO A 74 -17.26 -7.48 -20.12
CA PRO A 74 -17.41 -7.26 -21.56
C PRO A 74 -18.39 -6.10 -21.83
N VAL A 75 -18.08 -5.30 -22.85
CA VAL A 75 -18.93 -4.18 -23.26
C VAL A 75 -19.65 -4.50 -24.53
N GLN A 76 -20.97 -4.41 -24.53
CA GLN A 76 -21.81 -4.58 -25.71
C GLN A 76 -22.03 -3.24 -26.42
N ILE A 77 -21.62 -3.16 -27.67
CA ILE A 77 -21.88 -2.04 -28.58
C ILE A 77 -23.15 -2.37 -29.38
N VAL A 78 -24.17 -1.56 -29.24
CA VAL A 78 -25.46 -1.77 -29.93
C VAL A 78 -25.62 -0.73 -31.03
N ALA A 79 -26.08 -1.16 -32.22
CA ALA A 79 -26.37 -0.32 -33.35
C ALA A 79 -27.70 -0.71 -34.02
N VAL A 80 -28.34 0.27 -34.64
CA VAL A 80 -29.51 0.07 -35.49
C VAL A 80 -29.17 0.58 -36.89
N ILE A 81 -29.46 -0.20 -37.90
CA ILE A 81 -29.23 0.17 -39.29
C ILE A 81 -30.57 0.64 -39.86
N ASP A 82 -30.64 1.89 -40.29
CA ASP A 82 -31.76 2.47 -40.98
C ASP A 82 -31.45 2.60 -42.49
N GLY A 83 -32.28 1.99 -43.31
CA GLY A 83 -32.10 1.93 -44.75
C GLY A 83 -31.53 0.61 -45.28
N ALA A 84 -31.23 0.57 -46.58
CA ALA A 84 -30.69 -0.63 -47.22
C ALA A 84 -29.19 -0.76 -46.92
N TRP A 85 -28.82 -1.79 -46.14
CA TRP A 85 -27.44 -2.11 -45.79
C TRP A 85 -26.73 -2.76 -46.99
N ALA A 86 -25.69 -2.11 -47.51
CA ALA A 86 -24.96 -2.56 -48.67
C ALA A 86 -23.60 -3.20 -48.35
N GLU A 87 -23.04 -2.91 -47.17
CA GLU A 87 -21.76 -3.48 -46.76
C GLU A 87 -21.96 -4.89 -46.19
N PRO A 88 -21.07 -5.83 -46.54
CA PRO A 88 -21.21 -7.23 -46.10
C PRO A 88 -20.91 -7.43 -44.59
N THR A 89 -20.19 -6.49 -43.97
CA THR A 89 -19.76 -6.66 -42.56
C THR A 89 -19.78 -5.31 -41.86
N LEU A 90 -20.38 -5.27 -40.67
CA LEU A 90 -20.24 -4.16 -39.72
C LEU A 90 -19.28 -4.55 -38.61
N LEU A 91 -18.30 -3.71 -38.33
CA LEU A 91 -17.24 -3.96 -37.36
C LEU A 91 -17.14 -2.83 -36.34
N ALA A 92 -16.95 -3.17 -35.08
CA ALA A 92 -16.41 -2.27 -34.07
C ALA A 92 -14.90 -2.46 -34.00
N ARG A 93 -14.14 -1.44 -34.33
CA ARG A 93 -12.71 -1.37 -34.10
C ARG A 93 -12.48 -0.84 -32.71
N TYR A 94 -11.72 -1.55 -31.87
CA TYR A 94 -11.45 -1.15 -30.49
C TYR A 94 -9.99 -1.32 -30.13
N ARG A 95 -9.52 -0.56 -29.15
CA ARG A 95 -8.20 -0.72 -28.53
C ARG A 95 -8.25 -0.34 -27.05
N SER A 96 -7.33 -0.87 -26.27
CA SER A 96 -7.11 -0.52 -24.87
C SER A 96 -5.80 0.24 -24.71
N GLY A 97 -5.79 1.33 -23.94
CA GLY A 97 -4.59 2.05 -23.54
C GLY A 97 -3.71 2.58 -24.69
N GLY A 98 -4.29 2.89 -25.86
CA GLY A 98 -3.53 3.34 -27.05
C GLY A 98 -2.77 2.23 -27.79
N GLY A 99 -3.07 0.96 -27.50
CA GLY A 99 -2.48 -0.21 -28.15
C GLY A 99 -2.92 -0.42 -29.60
N ALA A 100 -2.70 -1.62 -30.14
CA ALA A 100 -3.15 -2.02 -31.46
C ALA A 100 -4.68 -2.08 -31.56
N TRP A 101 -5.19 -1.78 -32.75
CA TRP A 101 -6.63 -1.93 -33.05
C TRP A 101 -6.99 -3.41 -33.22
N HIS A 102 -8.07 -3.81 -32.57
CA HIS A 102 -8.72 -5.12 -32.67
C HIS A 102 -10.12 -4.96 -33.29
N GLU A 103 -10.73 -6.07 -33.67
CA GLU A 103 -12.03 -6.09 -34.34
C GLU A 103 -13.03 -6.91 -33.51
N ALA A 104 -14.25 -6.35 -33.36
CA ALA A 104 -15.43 -7.10 -32.93
C ALA A 104 -16.49 -7.02 -34.02
N ARG A 105 -16.93 -8.15 -34.52
CA ARG A 105 -17.95 -8.23 -35.56
C ARG A 105 -19.33 -8.01 -34.97
N PHE A 106 -20.14 -7.20 -35.64
CA PHE A 106 -21.56 -7.09 -35.28
C PHE A 106 -22.35 -8.31 -35.73
N GLU A 107 -23.18 -8.81 -34.86
CA GLU A 107 -24.15 -9.87 -35.09
C GLU A 107 -25.56 -9.31 -35.01
N GLN A 108 -26.46 -9.81 -35.86
CA GLN A 108 -27.85 -9.38 -35.83
C GLN A 108 -28.64 -10.09 -34.74
N SER A 109 -29.29 -9.33 -33.90
CA SER A 109 -30.20 -9.87 -32.89
C SER A 109 -31.52 -10.28 -33.53
N SER A 110 -32.18 -11.28 -32.96
CA SER A 110 -33.57 -11.64 -33.34
C SER A 110 -34.58 -10.53 -33.20
N ALA A 111 -34.28 -9.48 -32.43
CA ALA A 111 -35.07 -8.27 -32.25
C ALA A 111 -34.79 -7.19 -33.31
N GLY A 112 -33.93 -7.44 -34.31
CA GLY A 112 -33.63 -6.52 -35.41
C GLY A 112 -32.48 -5.54 -35.14
N GLY A 113 -31.93 -5.48 -33.94
CA GLY A 113 -30.73 -4.69 -33.62
C GLY A 113 -29.44 -5.44 -33.95
N TRP A 114 -28.36 -4.68 -34.05
CA TRP A 114 -27.01 -5.22 -34.23
C TRP A 114 -26.17 -5.02 -32.97
N PHE A 115 -25.39 -5.99 -32.57
CA PHE A 115 -24.53 -5.86 -31.42
C PHE A 115 -23.14 -6.46 -31.68
N ALA A 116 -22.11 -5.81 -31.15
CA ALA A 116 -20.74 -6.32 -31.09
C ALA A 116 -20.25 -6.30 -29.63
N THR A 117 -19.45 -7.27 -29.25
CA THR A 117 -18.95 -7.36 -27.89
C THR A 117 -17.46 -7.08 -27.86
N ILE A 118 -17.04 -6.05 -27.12
CA ILE A 118 -15.65 -5.84 -26.75
C ILE A 118 -15.36 -6.76 -25.56
N PRO A 119 -14.35 -7.64 -25.64
CA PRO A 119 -14.08 -8.63 -24.60
C PRO A 119 -13.57 -7.98 -23.32
N ALA A 120 -13.79 -8.64 -22.18
CA ALA A 120 -13.50 -8.14 -20.84
C ALA A 120 -12.03 -7.75 -20.64
N GLU A 121 -11.11 -8.48 -21.26
CA GLU A 121 -9.66 -8.22 -21.18
C GLU A 121 -9.25 -6.90 -21.85
N ALA A 122 -10.04 -6.38 -22.76
CA ALA A 122 -9.80 -5.08 -23.39
C ALA A 122 -10.37 -3.91 -22.56
N ILE A 123 -11.25 -4.21 -21.59
CA ILE A 123 -11.85 -3.22 -20.70
C ILE A 123 -11.00 -3.09 -19.43
N ALA A 124 -9.87 -2.39 -19.58
CA ALA A 124 -8.91 -2.17 -18.52
C ALA A 124 -8.52 -0.69 -18.40
N SER A 125 -8.14 -0.26 -17.20
CA SER A 125 -7.58 1.09 -16.97
C SER A 125 -6.31 1.29 -17.84
N PRO A 126 -6.08 2.45 -18.46
CA PRO A 126 -6.76 3.74 -18.22
C PRO A 126 -8.04 3.97 -19.03
N GLY A 127 -8.42 3.11 -19.96
CA GLY A 127 -9.61 3.22 -20.77
C GLY A 127 -9.53 2.41 -22.05
N ALA A 128 -10.65 2.27 -22.73
CA ALA A 128 -10.75 1.70 -24.06
C ALA A 128 -11.30 2.76 -25.04
N GLU A 129 -11.06 2.56 -26.31
CA GLU A 129 -11.55 3.43 -27.39
C GLU A 129 -12.11 2.57 -28.50
N TYR A 130 -13.13 3.06 -29.20
CA TYR A 130 -13.70 2.36 -30.34
C TYR A 130 -14.24 3.29 -31.40
N TYR A 131 -14.46 2.75 -32.59
CA TYR A 131 -15.20 3.36 -33.69
C TYR A 131 -15.90 2.26 -34.51
N ILE A 132 -16.90 2.62 -35.32
CA ILE A 132 -17.69 1.65 -36.09
C ILE A 132 -17.47 1.88 -37.59
N VAL A 133 -17.17 0.80 -38.31
CA VAL A 133 -16.98 0.81 -39.76
C VAL A 133 -17.77 -0.28 -40.43
N GLY A 134 -18.24 0.01 -41.63
CA GLY A 134 -18.71 -1.00 -42.59
C GLY A 134 -17.51 -1.43 -43.45
N ALA A 135 -17.29 -2.74 -43.59
CA ALA A 135 -16.23 -3.29 -44.39
C ALA A 135 -16.77 -4.05 -45.60
N GLY A 136 -16.27 -3.73 -46.80
CA GLY A 136 -16.70 -4.31 -48.05
C GLY A 136 -15.65 -4.29 -49.14
N ALA A 137 -15.95 -4.77 -50.34
CA ALA A 137 -15.04 -4.83 -51.49
C ALA A 137 -14.49 -3.45 -51.92
N GLY A 138 -15.17 -2.35 -51.56
CA GLY A 138 -14.75 -0.98 -51.82
C GLY A 138 -13.87 -0.34 -50.71
N GLY A 139 -13.50 -1.10 -49.68
CA GLY A 139 -12.79 -0.61 -48.52
C GLY A 139 -13.65 -0.43 -47.26
N GLU A 140 -13.16 0.32 -46.30
CA GLU A 140 -13.88 0.63 -45.06
C GLU A 140 -14.63 1.97 -45.17
N VAL A 141 -15.88 1.98 -44.72
CA VAL A 141 -16.71 3.18 -44.61
C VAL A 141 -16.97 3.46 -43.12
N VAL A 142 -16.57 4.64 -42.67
CA VAL A 142 -16.75 5.04 -41.27
C VAL A 142 -18.20 5.45 -41.02
N HIS A 143 -18.84 4.84 -40.02
CA HIS A 143 -20.23 5.14 -39.64
C HIS A 143 -20.33 5.87 -38.30
N PHE A 144 -19.41 5.62 -37.37
CA PHE A 144 -19.39 6.28 -36.08
C PHE A 144 -17.96 6.44 -35.58
N ALA A 145 -17.59 7.64 -35.12
CA ALA A 145 -16.24 8.04 -34.71
C ALA A 145 -15.21 7.74 -35.82
N SER A 146 -13.93 7.67 -35.54
CA SER A 146 -12.88 7.29 -36.50
C SER A 146 -11.58 6.88 -35.80
N ALA A 147 -10.66 6.28 -36.52
CA ALA A 147 -9.34 5.93 -35.97
C ALA A 147 -8.55 7.14 -35.44
N SER A 148 -8.76 8.34 -36.04
CA SER A 148 -8.13 9.60 -35.61
C SER A 148 -8.90 10.34 -34.51
N ALA A 149 -10.19 10.04 -34.33
CA ALA A 149 -11.05 10.59 -33.30
C ALA A 149 -11.99 9.49 -32.77
N PRO A 150 -11.45 8.52 -32.06
CA PRO A 150 -12.25 7.40 -31.53
C PRO A 150 -13.15 7.85 -30.37
N GLN A 151 -14.22 7.10 -30.15
CA GLN A 151 -15.06 7.26 -28.97
C GLN A 151 -14.36 6.67 -27.75
N PRO A 152 -14.05 7.45 -26.72
CA PRO A 152 -13.48 6.91 -25.50
C PRO A 152 -14.56 6.22 -24.64
N ILE A 153 -14.19 5.10 -24.04
CA ILE A 153 -14.92 4.45 -22.95
C ILE A 153 -14.14 4.69 -21.67
N LEU A 154 -14.70 5.48 -20.77
CA LEU A 154 -14.10 5.73 -19.46
C LEU A 154 -14.26 4.48 -18.59
N ILE A 155 -13.14 4.02 -18.03
CA ILE A 155 -13.15 2.88 -17.14
C ILE A 155 -12.84 3.40 -15.74
N GLU A 156 -13.84 3.32 -14.85
CA GLU A 156 -13.60 3.68 -13.46
C GLU A 156 -12.56 2.74 -12.83
N PRO A 157 -11.48 3.30 -12.27
CA PRO A 157 -10.46 2.46 -11.60
C PRO A 157 -11.09 1.75 -10.40
N THR A 158 -10.79 0.48 -10.26
CA THR A 158 -11.20 -0.29 -9.08
C THR A 158 -10.62 0.32 -7.80
N LEU A 159 -11.19 -0.04 -6.65
CA LEU A 159 -10.63 0.37 -5.35
C LEU A 159 -9.15 -0.04 -5.21
N VAL A 160 -8.79 -1.23 -5.73
CA VAL A 160 -7.40 -1.73 -5.73
C VAL A 160 -6.49 -0.83 -6.56
N ASP A 161 -6.91 -0.45 -7.79
CA ASP A 161 -6.13 0.45 -8.65
C ASP A 161 -5.96 1.86 -8.05
N ARG A 162 -7.00 2.36 -7.38
CA ARG A 162 -6.92 3.65 -6.66
C ARG A 162 -5.92 3.58 -5.51
N LEU A 163 -5.92 2.50 -4.73
CA LEU A 163 -4.99 2.29 -3.62
C LEU A 163 -3.55 2.08 -4.12
N GLU A 164 -3.36 1.33 -5.20
CA GLU A 164 -2.05 1.13 -5.84
C GLU A 164 -1.47 2.48 -6.29
N ARG A 165 -2.24 3.30 -6.99
CA ARG A 165 -1.83 4.65 -7.40
C ARG A 165 -1.48 5.55 -6.20
N LEU A 166 -2.26 5.50 -5.13
CA LEU A 166 -1.95 6.27 -3.92
C LEU A 166 -0.65 5.82 -3.26
N ASP A 167 -0.35 4.51 -3.29
CA ASP A 167 0.91 3.98 -2.79
C ASP A 167 2.08 4.34 -3.71
N ASP A 168 1.90 4.27 -5.03
CA ASP A 168 2.92 4.68 -6.00
C ASP A 168 3.27 6.18 -5.85
N VAL A 169 2.27 7.04 -5.72
CA VAL A 169 2.50 8.48 -5.45
C VAL A 169 3.24 8.69 -4.12
N ARG A 170 2.91 7.92 -3.09
CA ARG A 170 3.54 8.02 -1.77
C ARG A 170 4.99 7.53 -1.77
N LEU A 171 5.24 6.44 -2.47
CA LEU A 171 6.55 5.78 -2.53
C LEU A 171 7.45 6.42 -3.60
N GLY A 172 6.85 6.96 -4.66
CA GLY A 172 7.56 7.21 -5.90
C GLY A 172 8.07 5.88 -6.46
N ASP A 173 9.27 5.88 -6.99
CA ASP A 173 9.91 4.65 -7.51
C ASP A 173 10.54 3.76 -6.40
N ARG A 174 10.41 4.15 -5.12
CA ARG A 174 11.05 3.48 -3.98
C ARG A 174 10.21 2.31 -3.47
N LYS A 175 10.32 1.18 -4.13
CA LYS A 175 9.61 -0.05 -3.74
C LYS A 175 10.39 -0.92 -2.77
N GLU A 176 11.68 -0.64 -2.63
CA GLU A 176 12.57 -1.39 -1.76
C GLU A 176 12.82 -0.62 -0.45
N SER A 177 13.03 -1.34 0.63
CA SER A 177 13.55 -0.76 1.86
C SER A 177 14.47 -1.73 2.60
N VAL A 178 15.49 -1.17 3.25
CA VAL A 178 16.33 -1.90 4.19
C VAL A 178 16.22 -1.23 5.54
N SER A 179 16.01 -2.00 6.60
CA SER A 179 15.99 -1.51 7.97
C SER A 179 16.91 -2.33 8.86
N LEU A 180 17.56 -1.64 9.79
CA LEU A 180 18.28 -2.24 10.92
C LEU A 180 17.64 -1.72 12.19
N ASP A 181 17.18 -2.61 13.04
CA ASP A 181 16.54 -2.33 14.32
C ASP A 181 17.29 -3.05 15.43
N VAL A 182 17.59 -2.35 16.50
CA VAL A 182 18.19 -2.90 17.72
C VAL A 182 17.35 -2.49 18.90
N ASP A 183 16.81 -3.44 19.62
CA ASP A 183 15.96 -3.24 20.79
C ASP A 183 16.45 -4.11 21.95
N GLY A 184 16.36 -3.61 23.17
CA GLY A 184 16.68 -4.38 24.36
C GLY A 184 15.92 -3.89 25.59
N HIS A 185 15.80 -4.76 26.58
CA HIS A 185 15.22 -4.42 27.87
C HIS A 185 15.99 -5.11 28.99
N ASP A 186 16.27 -4.35 30.05
CA ASP A 186 16.87 -4.83 31.29
C ASP A 186 15.74 -5.00 32.33
N PHE A 187 15.44 -6.24 32.72
CA PHE A 187 14.49 -6.55 33.79
C PHE A 187 15.11 -6.49 35.18
N GLY A 188 16.41 -6.19 35.25
CA GLY A 188 17.16 -6.07 36.50
C GLY A 188 17.84 -7.33 36.95
N ASN A 189 17.94 -7.49 38.25
CA ASN A 189 18.66 -8.57 38.85
C ASN A 189 17.68 -9.51 39.57
N ARG A 190 17.57 -10.74 39.09
CA ARG A 190 16.71 -11.78 39.66
C ARG A 190 17.59 -12.86 40.28
N TYR A 191 17.29 -13.23 41.51
CA TYR A 191 18.10 -14.27 42.22
C TYR A 191 19.60 -14.02 42.19
N GLY A 192 20.04 -12.74 42.15
CA GLY A 192 21.47 -12.39 42.08
C GLY A 192 22.05 -12.37 40.66
N ASN A 193 21.30 -12.72 39.64
CA ASN A 193 21.74 -12.78 38.23
C ASN A 193 21.05 -11.74 37.37
N THR A 194 21.73 -11.28 36.31
CA THR A 194 21.19 -10.32 35.34
C THR A 194 20.08 -10.97 34.53
N ASP A 195 18.96 -10.24 34.34
CA ASP A 195 17.86 -10.62 33.48
C ASP A 195 17.64 -9.52 32.44
N ALA A 196 18.17 -9.73 31.23
CA ALA A 196 18.15 -8.75 30.17
C ALA A 196 18.29 -9.42 28.80
N PHE A 197 17.77 -8.76 27.76
CA PHE A 197 18.00 -9.18 26.39
C PHE A 197 18.28 -7.99 25.46
N LEU A 198 18.97 -8.30 24.36
CA LEU A 198 19.17 -7.43 23.22
C LEU A 198 18.78 -8.20 21.95
N ARG A 199 17.95 -7.59 21.10
CA ARG A 199 17.55 -8.13 19.79
C ARG A 199 17.99 -7.16 18.70
N ALA A 200 18.67 -7.68 17.68
CA ALA A 200 19.04 -6.92 16.49
C ALA A 200 18.47 -7.61 15.25
N GLU A 201 17.85 -6.84 14.35
CA GLU A 201 17.28 -7.34 13.10
C GLU A 201 17.62 -6.46 11.93
N LEU A 202 18.15 -7.08 10.88
CA LEU A 202 18.34 -6.49 9.56
C LEU A 202 17.27 -7.06 8.63
N ARG A 203 16.46 -6.20 8.01
CA ARG A 203 15.36 -6.59 7.12
C ARG A 203 15.42 -5.85 5.81
N TRP A 204 15.18 -6.57 4.74
CA TRP A 204 14.87 -6.05 3.42
C TRP A 204 13.40 -6.29 3.11
N THR A 205 12.72 -5.31 2.52
CA THR A 205 11.28 -5.39 2.18
C THR A 205 11.05 -4.87 0.77
N HIS A 206 10.33 -5.67 -0.03
CA HIS A 206 9.81 -5.28 -1.33
C HIS A 206 8.31 -5.00 -1.25
N ARG A 207 7.87 -3.84 -1.77
CA ARG A 207 6.46 -3.40 -1.76
C ARG A 207 5.81 -3.70 -3.10
N VAL A 208 4.78 -4.53 -3.09
CA VAL A 208 3.98 -4.90 -4.27
C VAL A 208 2.78 -3.97 -4.43
N SER A 209 2.30 -3.39 -3.34
CA SER A 209 1.22 -2.36 -3.26
C SER A 209 -0.20 -2.83 -3.63
N ARG A 210 -0.43 -4.14 -3.77
CA ARG A 210 -1.73 -4.76 -4.04
C ARG A 210 -2.29 -5.48 -2.82
N THR A 211 -3.07 -6.54 -3.01
CA THR A 211 -3.53 -7.43 -1.93
C THR A 211 -2.33 -8.05 -1.21
N LEU A 212 -1.36 -8.56 -1.95
CA LEU A 212 -0.02 -8.80 -1.43
C LEU A 212 0.69 -7.45 -1.34
N HIS A 213 0.68 -6.84 -0.14
CA HIS A 213 1.19 -5.49 0.02
C HIS A 213 2.72 -5.42 0.04
N SER A 214 3.37 -6.35 0.74
CA SER A 214 4.83 -6.48 0.72
C SER A 214 5.29 -7.88 1.10
N ILE A 215 6.51 -8.20 0.67
CA ILE A 215 7.28 -9.35 1.11
C ILE A 215 8.58 -8.86 1.73
N GLY A 216 9.10 -9.56 2.73
CA GLY A 216 10.33 -9.20 3.43
C GLY A 216 11.17 -10.41 3.74
N PHE A 217 12.48 -10.18 3.79
CA PHE A 217 13.48 -11.15 4.24
C PHE A 217 14.46 -10.45 5.15
N GLY A 218 15.08 -11.21 6.04
CA GLY A 218 16.04 -10.61 6.95
C GLY A 218 16.79 -11.61 7.80
N PHE A 219 17.60 -11.05 8.69
CA PHE A 219 18.35 -11.81 9.69
C PHE A 219 18.14 -11.15 11.03
N GLY A 220 18.00 -11.98 12.05
CA GLY A 220 17.88 -11.54 13.43
C GLY A 220 18.89 -12.24 14.34
N SER A 221 19.21 -11.57 15.43
CA SER A 221 19.98 -12.15 16.51
C SER A 221 19.42 -11.66 17.84
N ILE A 222 19.33 -12.56 18.80
CA ILE A 222 18.97 -12.26 20.19
C ILE A 222 20.13 -12.71 21.08
N TRP A 223 20.50 -11.83 21.98
CA TRP A 223 21.44 -12.12 23.07
C TRP A 223 20.75 -11.80 24.38
N GLY A 224 20.85 -12.67 25.34
CA GLY A 224 20.26 -12.44 26.63
C GLY A 224 20.93 -13.16 27.76
N HIS A 225 20.64 -12.73 28.97
CA HIS A 225 21.00 -13.35 30.21
C HIS A 225 19.76 -13.50 31.06
N THR A 226 19.55 -14.67 31.64
CA THR A 226 18.43 -14.93 32.53
C THR A 226 18.88 -15.84 33.67
N PRO A 227 18.31 -15.72 34.89
CA PRO A 227 18.57 -16.69 35.95
C PRO A 227 17.89 -18.02 35.67
N ASP A 228 18.53 -19.12 36.05
CA ASP A 228 17.94 -20.45 36.03
C ASP A 228 16.68 -20.50 36.93
N GLN A 229 15.65 -21.21 36.48
CA GLN A 229 14.34 -21.25 37.15
C GLN A 229 14.32 -22.07 38.41
N ASP A 230 15.22 -23.02 38.58
CA ASP A 230 15.20 -23.97 39.67
C ASP A 230 15.55 -23.38 41.05
N GLY A 231 15.90 -22.09 41.12
CA GLY A 231 15.95 -21.28 42.33
C GLY A 231 16.93 -21.73 43.42
N LEU A 232 17.57 -22.89 43.25
CA LEU A 232 18.44 -23.53 44.26
C LEU A 232 19.92 -23.32 43.99
N ALA A 233 20.29 -23.02 42.77
CA ALA A 233 21.62 -22.54 42.42
C ALA A 233 21.44 -21.51 41.33
N ALA A 234 21.50 -20.23 41.68
CA ALA A 234 21.35 -19.11 40.75
C ALA A 234 22.46 -19.11 39.68
N VAL A 235 22.40 -20.04 38.75
CA VAL A 235 23.29 -20.08 37.58
C VAL A 235 22.72 -19.13 36.53
N GLN A 236 23.57 -18.22 36.09
CA GLN A 236 23.21 -17.33 35.00
C GLN A 236 23.26 -18.10 33.68
N GLN A 237 22.14 -18.19 33.00
CA GLN A 237 22.09 -18.72 31.63
C GLN A 237 22.33 -17.59 30.61
N VAL A 238 23.03 -17.93 29.55
CA VAL A 238 23.26 -17.05 28.41
C VAL A 238 22.43 -17.59 27.25
N ALA A 239 21.44 -16.86 26.81
CA ALA A 239 20.61 -17.22 25.66
C ALA A 239 21.15 -16.53 24.40
N LEU A 240 21.37 -17.30 23.35
CA LEU A 240 21.80 -16.81 22.04
C LEU A 240 20.96 -17.44 20.95
N GLY A 241 20.31 -16.60 20.14
CA GLY A 241 19.59 -17.03 18.93
C GLY A 241 20.05 -16.27 17.71
N ARG A 242 20.20 -16.96 16.57
CA ARG A 242 20.46 -16.38 15.26
C ARG A 242 19.52 -16.99 14.26
N TYR A 243 18.80 -16.17 13.51
CA TYR A 243 17.73 -16.65 12.63
C TYR A 243 17.60 -15.82 11.36
N GLY A 244 17.21 -16.49 10.28
CA GLY A 244 16.66 -15.87 9.07
C GLY A 244 15.18 -15.59 9.26
N ILE A 245 14.69 -14.53 8.63
CA ILE A 245 13.31 -14.05 8.71
C ILE A 245 12.70 -14.05 7.32
N SER A 246 11.44 -14.48 7.21
CA SER A 246 10.59 -14.27 6.05
C SER A 246 9.29 -13.65 6.50
N GLU A 247 8.88 -12.56 5.86
CA GLU A 247 7.69 -11.81 6.22
C GLU A 247 6.79 -11.59 5.01
N VAL A 248 5.48 -11.61 5.23
CA VAL A 248 4.47 -11.26 4.24
C VAL A 248 3.46 -10.32 4.86
N ARG A 249 3.10 -9.27 4.13
CA ARG A 249 2.01 -8.38 4.51
C ARG A 249 0.91 -8.41 3.47
N LEU A 250 -0.30 -8.71 3.89
CA LEU A 250 -1.51 -8.70 3.09
C LEU A 250 -2.36 -7.48 3.43
N ARG A 251 -2.87 -6.81 2.40
CA ARG A 251 -3.92 -5.79 2.53
C ARG A 251 -5.27 -6.46 2.32
N VAL A 252 -5.98 -6.77 3.39
CA VAL A 252 -7.32 -7.41 3.33
C VAL A 252 -8.45 -6.39 3.19
N HIS A 253 -8.18 -5.13 3.57
CA HIS A 253 -9.08 -3.99 3.43
C HIS A 253 -8.23 -2.71 3.27
N PRO A 254 -8.74 -1.59 2.71
CA PRO A 254 -7.99 -0.32 2.58
C PRO A 254 -7.31 0.17 3.86
N SER A 255 -7.85 -0.20 5.01
CA SER A 255 -7.35 0.16 6.35
C SER A 255 -7.06 -1.04 7.24
N VAL A 256 -7.00 -2.27 6.71
CA VAL A 256 -6.67 -3.48 7.49
C VAL A 256 -5.57 -4.26 6.80
N PHE A 257 -4.49 -4.48 7.53
CA PHE A 257 -3.33 -5.25 7.08
C PHE A 257 -3.11 -6.43 8.02
N VAL A 258 -2.71 -7.56 7.45
CA VAL A 258 -2.36 -8.78 8.18
C VAL A 258 -0.92 -9.14 7.83
N ASP A 259 -0.10 -9.28 8.85
CA ASP A 259 1.30 -9.66 8.73
C ASP A 259 1.47 -11.12 9.15
N GLY A 260 2.23 -11.87 8.38
CA GLY A 260 2.73 -13.19 8.73
C GLY A 260 4.25 -13.16 8.77
N ARG A 261 4.84 -13.89 9.71
CA ARG A 261 6.28 -13.99 9.90
C ARG A 261 6.70 -15.41 10.19
N LEU A 262 7.78 -15.85 9.58
CA LEU A 262 8.46 -17.11 9.84
C LEU A 262 9.92 -16.80 10.18
N ALA A 263 10.47 -17.53 11.16
CA ALA A 263 11.87 -17.47 11.53
C ALA A 263 12.46 -18.89 11.59
N LEU A 264 13.67 -19.06 11.05
CA LEU A 264 14.40 -20.32 11.08
C LEU A 264 15.87 -20.03 11.41
N GLY A 265 16.44 -20.77 12.33
CA GLY A 265 17.80 -20.48 12.77
C GLY A 265 18.39 -21.51 13.72
N VAL A 266 19.28 -21.02 14.56
CA VAL A 266 19.94 -21.79 15.59
C VAL A 266 19.96 -21.03 16.90
N SER A 267 19.81 -21.74 18.02
CA SER A 267 19.97 -21.25 19.38
C SER A 267 21.06 -22.05 20.09
N ASP A 268 21.32 -21.73 21.34
CA ASP A 268 22.21 -22.54 22.22
C ASP A 268 21.66 -23.93 22.45
N GLU A 269 20.33 -24.09 22.36
CA GLU A 269 19.64 -25.37 22.53
C GLU A 269 19.55 -26.20 21.24
N GLY A 270 19.82 -25.59 20.08
CA GLY A 270 19.79 -26.27 18.79
C GLY A 270 19.08 -25.53 17.67
N PHE A 271 18.15 -26.19 16.96
CA PHE A 271 17.44 -25.64 15.84
C PHE A 271 16.29 -24.75 16.31
N LEU A 272 16.38 -23.47 16.01
CA LEU A 272 15.38 -22.46 16.35
C LEU A 272 14.33 -22.33 15.24
N ARG A 273 13.06 -22.40 15.61
CA ARG A 273 11.90 -22.10 14.75
C ARG A 273 11.11 -20.98 15.37
N GLY A 274 10.51 -20.16 14.51
CA GLY A 274 9.64 -19.11 14.97
C GLY A 274 8.49 -18.85 14.01
N VAL A 275 7.35 -18.48 14.57
CA VAL A 275 6.17 -18.03 13.84
C VAL A 275 5.62 -16.80 14.53
N GLY A 276 5.15 -15.85 13.72
CA GLY A 276 4.53 -14.64 14.23
C GLY A 276 3.49 -14.10 13.27
N GLY A 277 2.71 -13.17 13.78
CA GLY A 277 1.74 -12.45 13.00
C GLY A 277 1.23 -11.21 13.71
N ALA A 278 0.66 -10.31 12.92
CA ALA A 278 0.04 -9.09 13.45
C ALA A 278 -1.15 -8.68 12.60
N VAL A 279 -2.06 -7.94 13.22
CA VAL A 279 -3.15 -7.24 12.52
C VAL A 279 -3.01 -5.76 12.80
N THR A 280 -3.08 -4.95 11.73
CA THR A 280 -3.00 -3.50 11.80
C THR A 280 -4.28 -2.88 11.28
N PHE A 281 -4.92 -2.03 12.08
CA PHE A 281 -6.07 -1.21 11.72
C PHE A 281 -5.61 0.23 11.50
N GLY A 282 -5.82 0.78 10.33
CA GLY A 282 -5.25 2.04 9.86
C GLY A 282 -4.16 1.82 8.82
N LYS A 283 -3.41 2.88 8.52
CA LYS A 283 -2.32 2.80 7.53
C LYS A 283 -0.99 2.56 8.25
N PRO A 284 -0.19 1.53 7.89
CA PRO A 284 1.07 1.24 8.58
C PRO A 284 2.07 2.40 8.63
N TRP A 285 1.97 3.34 7.69
CA TRP A 285 2.83 4.52 7.58
C TRP A 285 2.21 5.81 8.13
N ARG A 286 1.05 5.72 8.79
CA ARG A 286 0.34 6.83 9.45
C ARG A 286 -0.20 6.35 10.80
N SER A 287 -1.21 7.08 11.29
CA SER A 287 -1.93 6.67 12.51
C SER A 287 -2.60 5.32 12.34
N ASN A 288 -2.32 4.41 13.25
CA ASN A 288 -2.87 3.06 13.27
C ASN A 288 -2.83 2.45 14.68
N ILE A 289 -3.58 1.39 14.86
CA ILE A 289 -3.45 0.48 15.99
C ILE A 289 -3.08 -0.91 15.45
N SER A 290 -2.14 -1.57 16.08
CA SER A 290 -1.74 -2.93 15.73
C SER A 290 -1.62 -3.82 16.95
N ALA A 291 -1.92 -5.09 16.77
CA ALA A 291 -1.71 -6.13 17.76
C ALA A 291 -1.02 -7.30 17.08
N GLY A 292 -0.04 -7.89 17.75
CA GLY A 292 0.72 -9.00 17.19
C GLY A 292 1.32 -9.89 18.26
N ALA A 293 1.71 -11.07 17.81
CA ALA A 293 2.46 -12.01 18.63
C ALA A 293 3.49 -12.74 17.77
N GLU A 294 4.58 -13.14 18.38
CA GLU A 294 5.64 -13.96 17.82
C GLU A 294 6.04 -15.00 18.85
N MET A 295 6.31 -16.19 18.40
CA MET A 295 6.88 -17.27 19.21
C MET A 295 8.17 -17.71 18.55
N LEU A 296 9.25 -17.68 19.31
CA LEU A 296 10.56 -18.28 18.97
C LEU A 296 10.76 -19.43 19.95
N ASP A 297 10.87 -20.68 19.46
CA ASP A 297 10.78 -21.89 20.28
C ASP A 297 11.57 -21.80 21.60
N ASP A 298 12.87 -21.64 21.52
CA ASP A 298 13.74 -21.67 22.71
C ASP A 298 13.84 -20.30 23.41
N LEU A 299 13.49 -19.23 22.71
CA LEU A 299 13.64 -17.85 23.21
C LEU A 299 12.35 -17.26 23.82
N GLY A 300 11.22 -17.91 23.55
CA GLY A 300 9.94 -17.57 24.15
C GLY A 300 9.04 -16.65 23.32
N PRO A 301 7.77 -16.56 23.73
CA PRO A 301 6.78 -15.73 23.10
C PRO A 301 6.98 -14.24 23.39
N THR A 302 6.56 -13.42 22.42
CA THR A 302 6.38 -11.98 22.59
C THR A 302 5.03 -11.59 22.01
N ALA A 303 4.26 -10.80 22.73
CA ALA A 303 3.00 -10.24 22.25
C ALA A 303 2.96 -8.74 22.52
N TYR A 304 2.29 -7.99 21.66
CA TYR A 304 2.20 -6.54 21.81
C TYR A 304 0.86 -5.98 21.33
N VAL A 305 0.51 -4.82 21.89
CA VAL A 305 -0.45 -3.89 21.32
C VAL A 305 0.26 -2.55 21.14
N ARG A 306 0.15 -1.95 19.96
CA ARG A 306 0.83 -0.71 19.58
C ARG A 306 -0.17 0.28 19.03
N LEU A 307 -0.12 1.51 19.52
CA LEU A 307 -0.78 2.67 18.96
C LEU A 307 0.30 3.56 18.32
N GLN A 308 0.10 3.93 17.07
CA GLN A 308 0.99 4.81 16.31
C GLN A 308 0.21 6.05 15.85
N TRP A 309 0.85 7.22 15.84
CA TRP A 309 0.26 8.46 15.37
C TRP A 309 1.28 9.35 14.65
N ASP A 310 0.80 10.14 13.71
CA ASP A 310 1.58 11.01 12.81
C ASP A 310 1.13 12.48 12.87
N THR A 311 0.85 12.98 14.07
CA THR A 311 0.31 14.35 14.29
C THR A 311 1.25 15.47 13.85
N ALA A 312 2.54 15.21 13.79
CA ALA A 312 3.56 16.23 13.50
C ALA A 312 4.59 15.73 12.47
N PRO A 313 4.22 15.57 11.18
CA PRO A 313 5.20 15.20 10.16
C PRO A 313 6.40 16.16 10.15
N PRO A 314 7.64 15.68 10.02
CA PRO A 314 8.04 14.31 9.64
C PRO A 314 8.21 13.32 10.80
N LEU A 315 7.67 13.63 11.98
CA LEU A 315 7.73 12.77 13.16
C LEU A 315 6.60 11.73 13.15
N LEU A 316 6.95 10.50 13.43
CA LEU A 316 6.03 9.40 13.68
C LEU A 316 6.29 8.88 15.08
N MET A 317 5.26 8.87 15.90
CA MET A 317 5.34 8.43 17.30
C MET A 317 4.53 7.16 17.50
N ALA A 318 4.96 6.31 18.45
CA ALA A 318 4.16 5.18 18.85
C ALA A 318 4.34 4.85 20.34
N ALA A 319 3.30 4.26 20.92
CA ALA A 319 3.35 3.64 22.23
C ALA A 319 2.93 2.18 22.11
N SER A 320 3.62 1.30 22.81
CA SER A 320 3.30 -0.14 22.81
C SER A 320 3.30 -0.68 24.24
N ILE A 321 2.43 -1.62 24.50
CA ILE A 321 2.53 -2.50 25.65
C ILE A 321 3.03 -3.84 25.11
N VAL A 322 4.12 -4.32 25.65
CA VAL A 322 4.77 -5.56 25.24
C VAL A 322 4.82 -6.52 26.42
N ARG A 323 4.42 -7.77 26.16
CA ARG A 323 4.59 -8.90 27.06
C ARG A 323 5.56 -9.86 26.40
N THR A 324 6.57 -10.31 27.11
CA THR A 324 7.62 -11.19 26.55
C THR A 324 8.21 -12.14 27.59
N ASP A 325 8.58 -13.29 27.13
CA ASP A 325 9.36 -14.24 27.91
C ASP A 325 10.86 -14.21 27.52
N LEU A 326 11.22 -13.43 26.47
CA LEU A 326 12.62 -13.27 26.08
C LEU A 326 13.51 -12.98 27.30
N PRO A 327 14.72 -13.56 27.40
CA PRO A 327 15.41 -14.31 26.34
C PRO A 327 15.23 -15.83 26.36
N ASP A 328 14.39 -16.39 27.22
CA ASP A 328 14.25 -17.83 27.40
C ASP A 328 12.79 -18.24 27.55
N ALA A 329 12.35 -19.22 26.74
CA ALA A 329 10.97 -19.75 26.74
C ALA A 329 10.62 -20.46 28.07
N GLN A 330 11.59 -20.91 28.84
CA GLN A 330 11.37 -21.60 30.11
C GLN A 330 11.20 -20.67 31.30
N ILE A 331 11.26 -19.35 31.09
CA ILE A 331 11.04 -18.37 32.15
C ILE A 331 9.62 -18.48 32.72
N SER A 332 9.51 -18.71 34.03
CA SER A 332 8.22 -18.84 34.72
C SER A 332 7.47 -17.51 34.86
N ALA A 333 8.19 -16.40 34.85
CA ALA A 333 7.65 -15.05 35.00
C ALA A 333 7.75 -14.25 33.72
N GLN A 334 6.64 -13.61 33.32
CA GLN A 334 6.55 -12.85 32.08
C GLN A 334 6.98 -11.41 32.29
N GLY A 335 7.84 -10.93 31.42
CA GLY A 335 8.19 -9.51 31.39
C GLY A 335 7.08 -8.69 30.71
N VAL A 336 6.74 -7.57 31.33
CA VAL A 336 5.80 -6.59 30.76
C VAL A 336 6.46 -5.22 30.77
N TYR A 337 6.47 -4.56 29.62
CA TYR A 337 6.98 -3.20 29.53
C TYR A 337 6.17 -2.33 28.58
N VAL A 338 6.17 -1.04 28.84
CA VAL A 338 5.68 -0.01 27.94
C VAL A 338 6.86 0.52 27.14
N LYS A 339 6.70 0.63 25.83
CA LYS A 339 7.73 1.14 24.91
C LYS A 339 7.19 2.37 24.19
N TYR A 340 8.00 3.40 24.14
CA TYR A 340 7.76 4.61 23.36
C TYR A 340 8.76 4.68 22.22
N ASP A 341 8.26 4.83 21.00
CA ASP A 341 9.08 4.98 19.78
C ASP A 341 8.89 6.38 19.21
N LEU A 342 9.98 6.97 18.76
CA LEU A 342 10.01 8.18 17.98
C LEU A 342 10.80 7.91 16.69
N ALA A 343 10.15 8.08 15.55
CA ALA A 343 10.79 7.96 14.24
C ALA A 343 10.78 9.32 13.53
N TYR A 344 11.93 9.72 12.99
CA TYR A 344 12.11 10.95 12.23
C TYR A 344 12.48 10.62 10.80
N LYS A 345 11.61 10.99 9.85
CA LYS A 345 11.81 10.75 8.43
C LYS A 345 12.60 11.90 7.80
N MET A 346 13.88 11.64 7.52
CA MET A 346 14.77 12.60 6.85
C MET A 346 14.63 12.47 5.33
N GLN A 347 14.52 13.59 4.62
CA GLN A 347 14.55 13.66 3.14
C GLN A 347 13.64 12.66 2.39
N GLY A 348 12.62 12.14 3.06
CA GLY A 348 11.65 11.23 2.44
C GLY A 348 12.12 9.79 2.15
N TRP A 349 13.41 9.49 2.20
CA TRP A 349 13.97 8.17 1.91
C TRP A 349 14.71 7.52 3.09
N PHE A 350 15.09 8.30 4.10
CA PHE A 350 15.85 7.84 5.25
C PHE A 350 15.09 8.13 6.56
N THR A 351 14.96 7.13 7.41
CA THR A 351 14.27 7.25 8.71
C THR A 351 15.20 6.80 9.82
N VAL A 352 15.30 7.59 10.87
CA VAL A 352 15.96 7.24 12.13
C VAL A 352 14.89 7.04 13.19
N ARG A 353 15.01 5.98 13.97
CA ARG A 353 14.11 5.66 15.08
C ARG A 353 14.88 5.52 16.38
N GLY A 354 14.35 6.12 17.44
CA GLY A 354 14.76 5.89 18.81
C GLY A 354 13.60 5.35 19.64
N ALA A 355 13.88 4.51 20.61
CA ALA A 355 12.89 3.98 21.53
C ALA A 355 13.41 3.99 22.96
N VAL A 356 12.46 4.19 23.89
CA VAL A 356 12.69 3.98 25.33
C VAL A 356 11.61 3.05 25.84
N SER A 357 11.95 2.20 26.80
CA SER A 357 10.97 1.32 27.43
C SER A 357 11.15 1.32 28.94
N TYR A 358 10.06 1.05 29.64
CA TYR A 358 10.03 0.89 31.08
C TYR A 358 9.09 -0.25 31.46
N GLY A 359 9.55 -1.17 32.27
CA GLY A 359 8.77 -2.32 32.65
C GLY A 359 9.43 -3.18 33.71
N SER A 360 8.83 -4.32 34.00
CA SER A 360 9.32 -5.23 35.02
C SER A 360 9.02 -6.69 34.69
N ARG A 361 9.77 -7.56 35.35
CA ARG A 361 9.52 -8.98 35.51
C ARG A 361 9.81 -9.30 36.97
N ASP A 362 8.78 -9.66 37.75
CA ASP A 362 8.88 -9.99 39.18
C ASP A 362 9.47 -8.90 40.09
N GLY A 363 9.18 -7.63 39.91
CA GLY A 363 9.66 -6.65 40.86
C GLY A 363 9.80 -5.22 40.38
N ALA A 364 10.91 -4.60 40.71
CA ALA A 364 11.14 -3.21 40.41
C ALA A 364 11.23 -2.94 38.90
N GLY A 365 10.56 -1.87 38.46
CA GLY A 365 10.62 -1.47 37.08
C GLY A 365 12.02 -1.04 36.66
N ARG A 366 12.39 -1.38 35.43
CA ARG A 366 13.68 -1.07 34.80
C ARG A 366 13.48 -0.46 33.42
N PHE A 367 14.54 0.09 32.87
CA PHE A 367 14.55 0.74 31.59
C PHE A 367 15.15 -0.16 30.50
N GLY A 368 14.68 0.01 29.30
CA GLY A 368 15.26 -0.51 28.09
C GLY A 368 15.18 0.54 26.99
N GLY A 369 15.55 0.16 25.80
CA GLY A 369 15.47 1.08 24.66
C GLY A 369 15.88 0.43 23.36
N GLY A 370 15.86 1.20 22.30
CA GLY A 370 16.23 0.73 20.98
C GLY A 370 16.59 1.86 20.05
N LEU A 371 17.28 1.51 19.00
CA LEU A 371 17.64 2.37 17.88
C LEU A 371 17.32 1.64 16.58
N GLY A 372 16.92 2.39 15.57
CA GLY A 372 16.67 1.84 14.24
C GLY A 372 16.98 2.84 13.16
N VAL A 373 17.31 2.31 12.00
CA VAL A 373 17.48 3.08 10.77
C VAL A 373 16.79 2.35 9.64
N GLN A 374 16.19 3.11 8.73
CA GLN A 374 15.57 2.56 7.52
C GLN A 374 15.92 3.45 6.34
N THR A 375 16.22 2.83 5.22
CA THR A 375 16.36 3.50 3.92
C THR A 375 15.38 2.92 2.92
N ASP A 376 14.73 3.80 2.15
CA ASP A 376 13.81 3.45 1.05
C ASP A 376 14.48 3.81 -0.29
N PHE A 377 14.46 2.91 -1.29
CA PHE A 377 15.05 3.11 -2.62
C PHE A 377 14.31 2.37 -3.74
#